data_00fad7140f21717186dc92e8c2218c75
#
_entry.id   00fad7140f21717186dc92e8c2218c75
#
_cell.length_a   1.000
_cell.length_b   1.000
_cell.length_c   1.000
_cell.angle_alpha   90.00
_cell.angle_beta   90.00
_cell.angle_gamma   90.00
#
_symmetry.space_group_name_H-M   'P 1'
#
loop_
_entity.id
_entity.type
_entity.pdbx_description
1 polymer ?
#
loop_
_entity_poly.entity_id
_entity_poly.type
_entity_poly.pdbx_seq_one_letter_code
_entity_poly.pdbx_strand_id
1 'polypeptide(L)'
;MQFIEEKEALLTLINRFRNDYSEYKDSKSVFNEQMTRQQYIDPFLKLLGWDIANSKGVSFYDREVVAEEYANRKDRPDYTIRIHGAPIFFVEAKKVNVAIESDKNSALQARRYGWNAGHSISVLTNFDYLAIYQTYENPSESDESSTFRYKLYHFEEYLDKFEEIYSLLSYKSVRNGDFQKWISDITPEDATKLTLDSVFLKDLNRWRVTIASDLIQSENKYFADKGNLNEAVQQFLNQIVFLRFAEDNHLEDSEILKKLLNKKLDAASFLFQLDKKYNSGIFNDSRVVGNLSDTTLNDIIMSLYFPQSSYDFSVIDLSILSRIYENFLQEEINIVDGTPKLEKTRDAKIKSVVSTPDELVKLMVQKVLEPKINGKNPSEILLLKIVDLAVGSGIFLIEAYNYLENYLADWYGKEMGESPSSLLIPYKDKSKLIESVLYGFDINFQAVQLTRFSLILRVLLNENSNRLTELPILPNLNKNIIHGNALIDETDVDMNNLNIEDIVEIVPFNTDENRVLLYDVVIGNPPYLTTEDIKKSTPTTE
;
A
#
# COMPACT_ATOMS: atom_id res chain seq x y z
N MET A 1 -17.73 -31.56 -24.78
CA MET A 1 -16.53 -31.24 -25.61
C MET A 1 -15.71 -30.06 -25.04
N GLN A 2 -16.16 -29.45 -23.97
CA GLN A 2 -15.42 -28.39 -23.30
C GLN A 2 -14.31 -29.02 -22.44
N PHE A 3 -13.07 -28.49 -22.50
CA PHE A 3 -11.90 -28.94 -21.74
C PHE A 3 -11.24 -30.29 -22.16
N ILE A 4 -11.38 -30.76 -23.39
CA ILE A 4 -10.75 -32.04 -23.81
C ILE A 4 -9.22 -31.89 -23.83
N GLU A 5 -8.71 -30.82 -24.46
CA GLU A 5 -7.27 -30.58 -24.59
C GLU A 5 -6.61 -30.29 -23.23
N GLU A 6 -7.29 -29.47 -22.41
CA GLU A 6 -6.80 -29.14 -21.06
C GLU A 6 -6.77 -30.38 -20.14
N LYS A 7 -7.79 -31.24 -20.21
CA LYS A 7 -7.85 -32.48 -19.42
C LYS A 7 -6.79 -33.52 -19.89
N GLU A 8 -6.52 -33.63 -21.19
CA GLU A 8 -5.44 -34.48 -21.69
C GLU A 8 -4.05 -34.00 -21.28
N ALA A 9 -3.81 -32.70 -21.35
CA ALA A 9 -2.57 -32.10 -20.85
C ALA A 9 -2.41 -32.24 -19.33
N LEU A 10 -3.51 -32.06 -18.58
CA LEU A 10 -3.52 -32.30 -17.13
C LEU A 10 -3.23 -33.75 -16.78
N LEU A 11 -3.83 -34.71 -17.48
CA LEU A 11 -3.56 -36.14 -17.27
C LEU A 11 -2.07 -36.47 -17.51
N THR A 12 -1.48 -35.88 -18.54
CA THR A 12 -0.05 -36.03 -18.80
C THR A 12 0.80 -35.48 -17.66
N LEU A 13 0.43 -34.32 -17.10
CA LEU A 13 1.12 -33.69 -15.97
C LEU A 13 0.99 -34.53 -14.70
N ILE A 14 -0.22 -35.04 -14.40
CA ILE A 14 -0.49 -35.93 -13.26
C ILE A 14 0.32 -37.24 -13.38
N ASN A 15 0.34 -37.86 -14.54
CA ASN A 15 1.09 -39.11 -14.75
C ASN A 15 2.60 -38.91 -14.57
N ARG A 16 3.16 -37.79 -15.05
CA ARG A 16 4.56 -37.44 -14.79
C ARG A 16 4.82 -37.26 -13.31
N PHE A 17 3.97 -36.52 -12.60
CA PHE A 17 4.11 -36.31 -11.16
C PHE A 17 4.02 -37.61 -10.37
N ARG A 18 3.07 -38.49 -10.73
CA ARG A 18 2.88 -39.80 -10.09
C ARG A 18 4.09 -40.72 -10.25
N ASN A 19 4.75 -40.70 -11.40
CA ASN A 19 5.93 -41.54 -11.66
C ASN A 19 7.08 -41.24 -10.70
N ASP A 20 7.29 -39.95 -10.37
CA ASP A 20 8.41 -39.49 -9.56
C ASP A 20 7.98 -39.13 -8.12
N TYR A 21 6.72 -39.42 -7.76
CA TYR A 21 6.11 -39.00 -6.51
C TYR A 21 6.90 -39.40 -5.27
N SER A 22 7.39 -40.67 -5.21
CA SER A 22 8.16 -41.17 -4.06
C SER A 22 9.48 -40.42 -3.88
N GLU A 23 10.14 -40.04 -4.96
CA GLU A 23 11.36 -39.26 -4.94
C GLU A 23 11.09 -37.83 -4.45
N TYR A 24 10.01 -37.21 -4.91
CA TYR A 24 9.66 -35.83 -4.52
C TYR A 24 9.25 -35.72 -3.04
N LYS A 25 8.65 -36.77 -2.47
CA LYS A 25 8.27 -36.81 -1.06
C LYS A 25 9.42 -37.15 -0.11
N ASP A 26 10.57 -37.58 -0.61
CA ASP A 26 11.74 -37.83 0.24
C ASP A 26 12.25 -36.50 0.83
N SER A 27 12.50 -36.52 2.14
CA SER A 27 13.04 -35.36 2.87
C SER A 27 14.42 -34.90 2.38
N LYS A 28 15.17 -35.82 1.74
CA LYS A 28 16.49 -35.56 1.12
C LYS A 28 16.41 -35.22 -0.35
N SER A 29 15.21 -35.15 -0.92
CA SER A 29 15.01 -34.83 -2.33
C SER A 29 15.67 -33.51 -2.70
N VAL A 30 16.39 -33.50 -3.80
CA VAL A 30 16.95 -32.27 -4.42
C VAL A 30 15.87 -31.47 -5.15
N PHE A 31 14.68 -32.02 -5.31
CA PHE A 31 13.55 -31.39 -5.95
C PHE A 31 13.04 -30.24 -5.08
N ASN A 32 13.41 -29.03 -5.40
CA ASN A 32 13.14 -27.84 -4.62
C ASN A 32 11.84 -27.13 -5.06
N GLU A 33 11.51 -26.05 -4.37
CA GLU A 33 10.32 -25.27 -4.63
C GLU A 33 10.30 -24.65 -6.04
N GLN A 34 11.43 -24.14 -6.52
CA GLN A 34 11.57 -23.62 -7.87
C GLN A 34 11.31 -24.69 -8.93
N MET A 35 11.81 -25.90 -8.72
CA MET A 35 11.52 -27.03 -9.60
C MET A 35 10.03 -27.42 -9.55
N THR A 36 9.41 -27.39 -8.37
CA THR A 36 7.97 -27.63 -8.22
C THR A 36 7.17 -26.60 -9.00
N ARG A 37 7.55 -25.32 -8.91
CA ARG A 37 6.91 -24.21 -9.65
C ARG A 37 7.04 -24.45 -11.16
N GLN A 38 8.24 -24.54 -11.68
CA GLN A 38 8.50 -24.61 -13.12
C GLN A 38 7.94 -25.87 -13.79
N GLN A 39 7.99 -27.02 -13.10
CA GLN A 39 7.61 -28.29 -13.70
C GLN A 39 6.12 -28.62 -13.56
N TYR A 40 5.45 -28.10 -12.53
CA TYR A 40 4.08 -28.48 -12.20
C TYR A 40 3.13 -27.31 -11.99
N ILE A 41 3.50 -26.30 -11.20
CA ILE A 41 2.59 -25.20 -10.88
C ILE A 41 2.39 -24.28 -12.09
N ASP A 42 3.47 -23.86 -12.76
CA ASP A 42 3.40 -23.04 -13.97
C ASP A 42 2.56 -23.70 -15.08
N PRO A 43 2.80 -24.98 -15.44
CA PRO A 43 1.94 -25.68 -16.39
C PRO A 43 0.49 -25.78 -15.96
N PHE A 44 0.23 -25.99 -14.66
CA PHE A 44 -1.14 -26.07 -14.13
C PHE A 44 -1.87 -24.72 -14.21
N LEU A 45 -1.23 -23.61 -13.82
CA LEU A 45 -1.80 -22.26 -13.98
C LEU A 45 -2.05 -21.92 -15.45
N LYS A 46 -1.18 -22.36 -16.36
CA LYS A 46 -1.38 -22.22 -17.80
C LYS A 46 -2.63 -22.98 -18.28
N LEU A 47 -2.91 -24.18 -17.75
CA LEU A 47 -4.15 -24.91 -18.06
C LEU A 47 -5.40 -24.18 -17.56
N LEU A 48 -5.27 -23.38 -16.51
CA LEU A 48 -6.34 -22.49 -16.02
C LEU A 48 -6.47 -21.20 -16.86
N GLY A 49 -5.67 -21.05 -17.92
CA GLY A 49 -5.74 -19.96 -18.90
C GLY A 49 -4.90 -18.72 -18.56
N TRP A 50 -4.01 -18.80 -17.55
CA TRP A 50 -3.15 -17.69 -17.15
C TRP A 50 -1.88 -17.61 -18.02
N ASP A 51 -1.53 -16.39 -18.47
CA ASP A 51 -0.31 -16.15 -19.25
C ASP A 51 0.90 -15.87 -18.34
N ILE A 52 1.54 -16.93 -17.85
CA ILE A 52 2.69 -16.84 -16.95
C ILE A 52 3.93 -16.28 -17.66
N ALA A 53 4.14 -16.67 -18.91
CA ALA A 53 5.33 -16.32 -19.69
C ALA A 53 5.23 -14.95 -20.38
N ASN A 54 4.12 -14.23 -20.20
CA ASN A 54 3.81 -13.01 -20.97
C ASN A 54 3.88 -13.23 -22.50
N SER A 55 3.32 -14.33 -22.96
CA SER A 55 3.31 -14.69 -24.38
C SER A 55 2.53 -13.68 -25.25
N LYS A 56 1.63 -12.92 -24.62
CA LYS A 56 0.87 -11.82 -25.24
C LYS A 56 1.70 -10.55 -25.44
N GLY A 57 2.88 -10.45 -24.81
CA GLY A 57 3.78 -9.30 -24.92
C GLY A 57 3.18 -8.01 -24.32
N VAL A 58 2.31 -8.13 -23.33
CA VAL A 58 1.74 -6.96 -22.65
C VAL A 58 2.76 -6.28 -21.73
N SER A 59 2.50 -5.03 -21.36
CA SER A 59 3.31 -4.27 -20.42
C SER A 59 3.48 -4.99 -19.08
N PHE A 60 4.49 -4.66 -18.29
CA PHE A 60 4.65 -5.25 -16.95
C PHE A 60 3.43 -5.01 -16.07
N TYR A 61 2.82 -3.83 -16.21
CA TYR A 61 1.60 -3.47 -15.47
C TYR A 61 0.42 -4.38 -15.81
N ASP A 62 0.26 -4.72 -17.10
CA ASP A 62 -0.88 -5.50 -17.60
C ASP A 62 -0.67 -7.02 -17.53
N ARG A 63 0.48 -7.48 -17.02
CA ARG A 63 0.75 -8.92 -16.89
C ARG A 63 -0.30 -9.59 -16.03
N GLU A 64 -0.74 -10.75 -16.48
CA GLU A 64 -1.72 -11.59 -15.78
C GLU A 64 -1.10 -12.29 -14.57
N VAL A 65 0.18 -12.65 -14.64
CA VAL A 65 0.92 -13.32 -13.57
C VAL A 65 2.26 -12.64 -13.36
N VAL A 66 2.55 -12.29 -12.12
CA VAL A 66 3.87 -11.80 -11.69
C VAL A 66 4.43 -12.78 -10.69
N ALA A 67 5.54 -13.42 -11.04
CA ALA A 67 6.27 -14.32 -10.17
C ALA A 67 7.32 -13.56 -9.35
N GLU A 68 7.57 -14.01 -8.11
CA GLU A 68 8.52 -13.38 -7.20
C GLU A 68 9.96 -13.29 -7.75
N GLU A 69 10.38 -14.28 -8.56
CA GLU A 69 11.71 -14.31 -9.19
C GLU A 69 12.07 -13.03 -9.95
N TYR A 70 11.05 -12.33 -10.45
CA TYR A 70 11.24 -11.05 -11.13
C TYR A 70 11.43 -9.85 -10.19
N ALA A 71 11.17 -10.02 -8.90
CA ALA A 71 11.22 -8.95 -7.92
C ALA A 71 12.42 -9.01 -6.95
N ASN A 72 13.24 -10.09 -6.96
CA ASN A 72 14.39 -10.34 -6.07
C ASN A 72 14.07 -10.21 -4.57
N ARG A 73 12.88 -10.64 -4.12
CA ARG A 73 12.43 -10.50 -2.73
C ARG A 73 11.91 -11.81 -2.15
N LYS A 74 12.45 -12.19 -0.99
CA LYS A 74 12.18 -13.47 -0.31
C LYS A 74 10.88 -13.52 0.50
N ASP A 75 10.26 -12.38 0.78
CA ASP A 75 9.11 -12.26 1.69
C ASP A 75 7.84 -11.79 0.97
N ARG A 76 7.64 -12.25 -0.27
CA ARG A 76 6.46 -11.98 -1.07
C ARG A 76 5.81 -13.27 -1.56
N PRO A 77 4.51 -13.24 -1.92
CA PRO A 77 3.85 -14.40 -2.53
C PRO A 77 4.56 -14.83 -3.81
N ASP A 78 4.65 -16.15 -4.03
CA ASP A 78 5.31 -16.71 -5.20
C ASP A 78 4.70 -16.26 -6.52
N TYR A 79 3.38 -16.08 -6.55
CA TYR A 79 2.67 -15.53 -7.71
C TYR A 79 1.60 -14.54 -7.28
N THR A 80 1.57 -13.41 -7.98
CA THR A 80 0.44 -12.46 -7.96
C THR A 80 -0.36 -12.65 -9.24
N ILE A 81 -1.62 -13.04 -9.10
CA ILE A 81 -2.56 -13.18 -10.21
C ILE A 81 -3.29 -11.87 -10.42
N ARG A 82 -3.32 -11.37 -11.67
CA ARG A 82 -3.82 -10.04 -12.02
C ARG A 82 -4.76 -10.05 -13.21
N ILE A 83 -5.67 -9.05 -13.24
CA ILE A 83 -6.41 -8.67 -14.45
C ILE A 83 -6.32 -7.16 -14.62
N HIS A 84 -5.89 -6.72 -15.79
CA HIS A 84 -5.69 -5.30 -16.13
C HIS A 84 -4.86 -4.55 -15.06
N GLY A 85 -3.76 -5.17 -14.63
CA GLY A 85 -2.88 -4.63 -13.59
C GLY A 85 -3.40 -4.74 -12.14
N ALA A 86 -4.69 -5.06 -11.94
CA ALA A 86 -5.26 -5.20 -10.60
C ALA A 86 -4.98 -6.59 -10.03
N PRO A 87 -4.34 -6.73 -8.85
CA PRO A 87 -4.17 -7.99 -8.16
C PRO A 87 -5.53 -8.57 -7.75
N ILE A 88 -5.71 -9.88 -7.92
CA ILE A 88 -6.96 -10.59 -7.62
C ILE A 88 -6.78 -11.57 -6.47
N PHE A 89 -5.74 -12.39 -6.53
CA PHE A 89 -5.34 -13.31 -5.46
C PHE A 89 -3.89 -13.72 -5.59
N PHE A 90 -3.33 -14.25 -4.51
CA PHE A 90 -1.99 -14.82 -4.47
C PHE A 90 -1.99 -16.34 -4.58
N VAL A 91 -0.90 -16.87 -5.15
CA VAL A 91 -0.59 -18.29 -5.08
C VAL A 91 0.75 -18.45 -4.38
N GLU A 92 0.74 -19.18 -3.27
CA GLU A 92 1.93 -19.56 -2.51
C GLU A 92 2.31 -21.00 -2.87
N ALA A 93 3.54 -21.20 -3.27
CA ALA A 93 4.09 -22.49 -3.63
C ALA A 93 4.91 -23.09 -2.48
N LYS A 94 4.96 -24.41 -2.42
CA LYS A 94 5.85 -25.11 -1.49
C LYS A 94 6.51 -26.30 -2.19
N LYS A 95 7.59 -26.81 -1.60
CA LYS A 95 8.18 -28.08 -2.01
C LYS A 95 7.17 -29.20 -1.89
N VAL A 96 7.24 -30.20 -2.76
CA VAL A 96 6.33 -31.36 -2.75
C VAL A 96 6.36 -32.12 -1.41
N ASN A 97 7.50 -32.17 -0.71
CA ASN A 97 7.63 -32.87 0.55
C ASN A 97 7.05 -32.10 1.78
N VAL A 98 6.58 -30.87 1.60
CA VAL A 98 5.84 -30.14 2.64
C VAL A 98 4.40 -30.64 2.67
N ALA A 99 3.93 -31.09 3.83
CA ALA A 99 2.56 -31.60 4.03
C ALA A 99 1.58 -30.43 4.18
N ILE A 100 1.33 -29.67 3.09
CA ILE A 100 0.54 -28.43 3.15
C ILE A 100 -0.91 -28.65 3.64
N GLU A 101 -1.43 -29.86 3.54
CA GLU A 101 -2.75 -30.22 4.06
C GLU A 101 -2.83 -30.09 5.59
N SER A 102 -1.67 -30.17 6.28
CA SER A 102 -1.55 -30.11 7.75
C SER A 102 -0.54 -29.09 8.26
N ASP A 103 0.27 -28.46 7.39
CA ASP A 103 1.26 -27.47 7.79
C ASP A 103 0.63 -26.12 8.13
N LYS A 104 0.61 -25.80 9.44
CA LYS A 104 0.06 -24.53 9.95
C LYS A 104 0.79 -23.30 9.42
N ASN A 105 2.12 -23.38 9.29
CA ASN A 105 2.94 -22.23 8.92
C ASN A 105 2.67 -21.81 7.47
N SER A 106 2.61 -22.77 6.54
CA SER A 106 2.29 -22.49 5.14
C SER A 106 0.86 -21.95 4.99
N ALA A 107 -0.11 -22.51 5.72
CA ALA A 107 -1.49 -22.03 5.74
C ALA A 107 -1.59 -20.59 6.28
N LEU A 108 -0.90 -20.31 7.40
CA LEU A 108 -0.84 -18.99 8.01
C LEU A 108 -0.20 -17.97 7.09
N GLN A 109 0.92 -18.31 6.44
CA GLN A 109 1.62 -17.46 5.49
C GLN A 109 0.71 -17.08 4.31
N ALA A 110 0.08 -18.06 3.65
CA ALA A 110 -0.81 -17.81 2.52
C ALA A 110 -1.99 -16.90 2.91
N ARG A 111 -2.58 -17.12 4.09
CA ARG A 111 -3.68 -16.29 4.61
C ARG A 111 -3.22 -14.89 4.97
N ARG A 112 -2.04 -14.75 5.60
CA ARG A 112 -1.48 -13.43 5.94
C ARG A 112 -1.26 -12.58 4.69
N TYR A 113 -0.69 -13.14 3.64
CA TYR A 113 -0.51 -12.42 2.38
C TYR A 113 -1.84 -11.94 1.80
N GLY A 114 -2.83 -12.82 1.69
CA GLY A 114 -4.14 -12.44 1.15
C GLY A 114 -4.85 -11.38 1.99
N TRP A 115 -4.84 -11.52 3.32
CA TRP A 115 -5.47 -10.55 4.22
C TRP A 115 -4.79 -9.18 4.16
N ASN A 116 -3.45 -9.13 4.18
CA ASN A 116 -2.70 -7.86 4.10
C ASN A 116 -2.86 -7.17 2.74
N ALA A 117 -3.08 -7.92 1.66
CA ALA A 117 -3.38 -7.35 0.34
C ALA A 117 -4.85 -7.00 0.13
N GLY A 118 -5.73 -7.29 1.10
CA GLY A 118 -7.17 -7.09 0.96
C GLY A 118 -7.84 -8.04 -0.03
N HIS A 119 -7.20 -9.17 -0.37
CA HIS A 119 -7.78 -10.19 -1.24
C HIS A 119 -8.82 -11.02 -0.51
N SER A 120 -9.79 -11.55 -1.26
CA SER A 120 -10.83 -12.42 -0.68
C SER A 120 -10.36 -13.85 -0.47
N ILE A 121 -9.38 -14.29 -1.27
CA ILE A 121 -8.79 -15.63 -1.17
C ILE A 121 -7.27 -15.59 -1.38
N SER A 122 -6.62 -16.66 -0.92
CA SER A 122 -5.27 -17.07 -1.33
C SER A 122 -5.25 -18.56 -1.65
N VAL A 123 -4.34 -18.93 -2.55
CA VAL A 123 -4.11 -20.32 -2.96
C VAL A 123 -2.77 -20.77 -2.39
N LEU A 124 -2.73 -21.96 -1.78
CA LEU A 124 -1.51 -22.63 -1.35
C LEU A 124 -1.39 -23.95 -2.11
N THR A 125 -0.25 -24.20 -2.75
CA THR A 125 -0.07 -25.44 -3.52
C THR A 125 1.39 -25.89 -3.55
N ASN A 126 1.57 -27.21 -3.60
CA ASN A 126 2.82 -27.89 -3.94
C ASN A 126 2.60 -28.91 -5.06
N PHE A 127 1.51 -28.76 -5.79
CA PHE A 127 0.96 -29.66 -6.81
C PHE A 127 0.42 -30.98 -6.23
N ASP A 128 1.03 -31.56 -5.16
CA ASP A 128 0.46 -32.70 -4.43
C ASP A 128 -0.92 -32.36 -3.89
N TYR A 129 -1.03 -31.17 -3.30
CA TYR A 129 -2.30 -30.57 -2.88
C TYR A 129 -2.47 -29.14 -3.42
N LEU A 130 -3.74 -28.78 -3.62
CA LEU A 130 -4.19 -27.41 -3.90
C LEU A 130 -5.20 -27.01 -2.83
N ALA A 131 -4.85 -26.04 -2.00
CA ALA A 131 -5.72 -25.48 -0.98
C ALA A 131 -6.16 -24.07 -1.33
N ILE A 132 -7.45 -23.75 -1.17
CA ILE A 132 -8.01 -22.41 -1.33
C ILE A 132 -8.43 -21.94 0.05
N TYR A 133 -7.88 -20.80 0.48
CA TYR A 133 -8.18 -20.16 1.76
C TYR A 133 -8.97 -18.89 1.56
N GLN A 134 -9.99 -18.66 2.38
CA GLN A 134 -10.63 -17.36 2.55
C GLN A 134 -9.74 -16.45 3.40
N THR A 135 -9.60 -15.18 3.02
CA THR A 135 -8.66 -14.24 3.64
C THR A 135 -9.31 -12.95 4.12
N TYR A 136 -10.60 -12.98 4.38
CA TYR A 136 -11.34 -11.82 4.90
C TYR A 136 -11.13 -11.59 6.41
N GLU A 137 -10.59 -12.55 7.14
CA GLU A 137 -10.38 -12.47 8.58
C GLU A 137 -8.90 -12.44 8.95
N ASN A 138 -8.56 -11.63 9.97
CA ASN A 138 -7.20 -11.47 10.47
C ASN A 138 -6.62 -12.82 10.95
N PRO A 139 -5.56 -13.32 10.31
CA PRO A 139 -4.94 -14.59 10.70
C PRO A 139 -4.29 -14.54 12.07
N SER A 140 -4.36 -15.63 12.81
CA SER A 140 -3.80 -15.78 14.16
C SER A 140 -2.78 -16.94 14.22
N GLU A 141 -1.76 -16.81 15.08
CA GLU A 141 -0.82 -17.89 15.38
C GLU A 141 -1.51 -19.16 15.90
N SER A 142 -2.66 -19.00 16.54
CA SER A 142 -3.46 -20.13 17.05
C SER A 142 -4.25 -20.88 15.99
N ASP A 143 -4.30 -20.37 14.75
CA ASP A 143 -5.06 -20.99 13.67
C ASP A 143 -4.48 -22.34 13.27
N GLU A 144 -5.38 -23.28 12.99
CA GLU A 144 -5.02 -24.59 12.44
C GLU A 144 -4.85 -24.48 10.90
N SER A 145 -4.18 -25.45 10.28
CA SER A 145 -4.01 -25.51 8.82
C SER A 145 -5.34 -25.53 8.05
N SER A 146 -6.42 -25.99 8.68
CA SER A 146 -7.77 -26.04 8.12
C SER A 146 -8.61 -24.77 8.37
N THR A 147 -8.11 -23.83 9.17
CA THR A 147 -8.83 -22.59 9.49
C THR A 147 -9.07 -21.77 8.22
N PHE A 148 -10.32 -21.41 7.93
CA PHE A 148 -10.75 -20.72 6.71
C PHE A 148 -10.35 -21.38 5.39
N ARG A 149 -9.99 -22.67 5.41
CA ARG A 149 -9.75 -23.43 4.19
C ARG A 149 -11.08 -23.79 3.53
N TYR A 150 -11.36 -23.15 2.39
CA TYR A 150 -12.59 -23.38 1.63
C TYR A 150 -12.58 -24.71 0.89
N LYS A 151 -11.45 -25.05 0.24
CA LYS A 151 -11.27 -26.30 -0.53
C LYS A 151 -9.86 -26.84 -0.34
N LEU A 152 -9.76 -28.17 -0.46
CA LEU A 152 -8.50 -28.90 -0.53
C LEU A 152 -8.68 -30.00 -1.57
N TYR A 153 -7.82 -30.02 -2.58
CA TYR A 153 -7.80 -31.05 -3.62
C TYR A 153 -6.45 -31.76 -3.59
N HIS A 154 -6.46 -33.08 -3.67
CA HIS A 154 -5.26 -33.89 -3.89
C HIS A 154 -5.03 -34.03 -5.41
N PHE A 155 -3.78 -34.16 -5.87
CA PHE A 155 -3.47 -34.19 -7.32
C PHE A 155 -4.19 -35.31 -8.08
N GLU A 156 -4.49 -36.42 -7.43
CA GLU A 156 -5.24 -37.53 -8.06
C GLU A 156 -6.71 -37.15 -8.35
N GLU A 157 -7.25 -36.19 -7.66
CA GLU A 157 -8.62 -35.68 -7.86
C GLU A 157 -8.68 -34.58 -8.95
N TYR A 158 -7.54 -34.00 -9.35
CA TYR A 158 -7.52 -32.84 -10.24
C TYR A 158 -8.26 -33.07 -11.55
N LEU A 159 -8.15 -34.28 -12.14
CA LEU A 159 -8.81 -34.57 -13.40
C LEU A 159 -10.34 -34.59 -13.26
N ASP A 160 -10.85 -35.21 -12.20
CA ASP A 160 -12.28 -35.31 -11.92
C ASP A 160 -12.85 -33.96 -11.45
N LYS A 161 -12.04 -33.17 -10.73
CA LYS A 161 -12.41 -31.87 -10.19
C LYS A 161 -12.00 -30.70 -11.09
N PHE A 162 -11.45 -30.95 -12.28
CA PHE A 162 -10.91 -29.91 -13.13
C PHE A 162 -11.91 -28.80 -13.45
N GLU A 163 -13.16 -29.15 -13.77
CA GLU A 163 -14.21 -28.17 -14.09
C GLU A 163 -14.56 -27.29 -12.88
N GLU A 164 -14.58 -27.88 -11.68
CA GLU A 164 -14.78 -27.14 -10.44
C GLU A 164 -13.60 -26.17 -10.20
N ILE A 165 -12.34 -26.64 -10.24
CA ILE A 165 -11.15 -25.82 -10.07
C ILE A 165 -11.07 -24.71 -11.11
N TYR A 166 -11.39 -25.03 -12.37
CA TYR A 166 -11.41 -24.08 -13.47
C TYR A 166 -12.46 -22.99 -13.26
N SER A 167 -13.66 -23.35 -12.79
CA SER A 167 -14.72 -22.37 -12.49
C SER A 167 -14.36 -21.41 -11.36
N LEU A 168 -13.51 -21.84 -10.42
CA LEU A 168 -13.07 -21.03 -9.29
C LEU A 168 -11.86 -20.14 -9.63
N LEU A 169 -10.85 -20.67 -10.31
CA LEU A 169 -9.50 -20.06 -10.38
C LEU A 169 -9.04 -19.66 -11.79
N SER A 170 -9.83 -19.92 -12.84
CA SER A 170 -9.37 -19.65 -14.20
C SER A 170 -9.40 -18.16 -14.57
N TYR A 171 -8.53 -17.78 -15.51
CA TYR A 171 -8.56 -16.46 -16.16
C TYR A 171 -9.97 -16.10 -16.67
N LYS A 172 -10.66 -17.07 -17.29
CA LYS A 172 -12.00 -16.87 -17.84
C LYS A 172 -13.03 -16.59 -16.75
N SER A 173 -12.97 -17.31 -15.63
CA SER A 173 -13.88 -17.08 -14.48
C SER A 173 -13.72 -15.67 -13.90
N VAL A 174 -12.47 -15.25 -13.69
CA VAL A 174 -12.20 -13.91 -13.15
C VAL A 174 -12.63 -12.83 -14.14
N ARG A 175 -12.29 -12.97 -15.43
CA ARG A 175 -12.64 -12.00 -16.46
C ARG A 175 -14.14 -11.83 -16.67
N ASN A 176 -14.90 -12.90 -16.56
CA ASN A 176 -16.35 -12.89 -16.83
C ASN A 176 -17.19 -12.46 -15.61
N GLY A 177 -16.58 -12.30 -14.44
CA GLY A 177 -17.29 -11.98 -13.20
C GLY A 177 -17.82 -13.19 -12.42
N ASP A 178 -17.59 -14.43 -12.91
CA ASP A 178 -18.02 -15.65 -12.22
C ASP A 178 -17.27 -15.80 -10.88
N PHE A 179 -15.99 -15.46 -10.87
CA PHE A 179 -15.17 -15.42 -9.66
C PHE A 179 -15.73 -14.45 -8.61
N GLN A 180 -16.07 -13.21 -9.00
CA GLN A 180 -16.61 -12.19 -8.09
C GLN A 180 -17.96 -12.61 -7.50
N LYS A 181 -18.80 -13.26 -8.33
CA LYS A 181 -20.06 -13.81 -7.86
C LYS A 181 -19.83 -14.91 -6.83
N TRP A 182 -18.93 -15.86 -7.13
CA TRP A 182 -18.57 -16.91 -6.18
C TRP A 182 -18.05 -16.33 -4.86
N ILE A 183 -17.12 -15.34 -4.92
CA ILE A 183 -16.60 -14.67 -3.73
C ILE A 183 -17.74 -14.05 -2.90
N SER A 184 -18.68 -13.36 -3.57
CA SER A 184 -19.84 -12.78 -2.88
C SER A 184 -20.70 -13.84 -2.17
N ASP A 185 -20.86 -15.02 -2.78
CA ASP A 185 -21.66 -16.12 -2.21
C ASP A 185 -21.01 -16.76 -0.96
N ILE A 186 -19.67 -16.75 -0.89
CA ILE A 186 -18.93 -17.38 0.23
C ILE A 186 -18.49 -16.39 1.31
N THR A 187 -18.58 -15.09 1.07
CA THR A 187 -18.13 -14.05 2.02
C THR A 187 -19.28 -13.68 2.96
N PRO A 188 -19.12 -13.79 4.30
CA PRO A 188 -20.15 -13.37 5.24
C PRO A 188 -20.49 -11.89 5.16
N GLU A 189 -21.75 -11.51 5.45
CA GLU A 189 -22.21 -10.11 5.39
C GLU A 189 -21.42 -9.17 6.32
N ASP A 190 -20.90 -9.67 7.43
CA ASP A 190 -20.15 -8.90 8.41
C ASP A 190 -18.62 -8.97 8.20
N ALA A 191 -18.14 -9.65 7.16
CA ALA A 191 -16.73 -9.79 6.84
C ALA A 191 -16.01 -8.45 6.67
N THR A 192 -16.71 -7.38 6.25
CA THR A 192 -16.15 -6.04 6.10
C THR A 192 -15.58 -5.43 7.39
N LYS A 193 -16.01 -5.93 8.56
CA LYS A 193 -15.49 -5.49 9.88
C LYS A 193 -14.13 -6.10 10.23
N LEU A 194 -13.72 -7.14 9.51
CA LEU A 194 -12.53 -7.95 9.78
C LEU A 194 -11.44 -7.75 8.72
N THR A 195 -11.70 -6.87 7.74
CA THR A 195 -10.72 -6.52 6.71
C THR A 195 -9.55 -5.73 7.30
N LEU A 196 -8.41 -5.76 6.63
CA LEU A 196 -7.21 -5.01 7.00
C LEU A 196 -7.53 -3.54 7.30
N ASP A 197 -8.29 -2.87 6.40
CA ASP A 197 -8.65 -1.46 6.53
C ASP A 197 -9.35 -1.18 7.87
N SER A 198 -10.35 -2.00 8.21
CA SER A 198 -11.16 -1.84 9.43
C SER A 198 -10.35 -2.12 10.69
N VAL A 199 -9.53 -3.17 10.67
CA VAL A 199 -8.70 -3.58 11.82
C VAL A 199 -7.58 -2.57 12.06
N PHE A 200 -6.86 -2.17 11.00
CA PHE A 200 -5.75 -1.24 11.13
C PHE A 200 -6.22 0.18 11.53
N LEU A 201 -7.33 0.67 10.96
CA LEU A 201 -7.92 1.94 11.39
C LEU A 201 -8.32 1.91 12.87
N LYS A 202 -8.91 0.80 13.33
CA LYS A 202 -9.26 0.62 14.75
C LYS A 202 -8.01 0.64 15.64
N ASP A 203 -6.93 0.00 15.22
CA ASP A 203 -5.67 0.01 15.96
C ASP A 203 -5.02 1.39 15.97
N LEU A 204 -4.96 2.09 14.82
CA LEU A 204 -4.47 3.47 14.75
C LEU A 204 -5.26 4.38 15.69
N ASN A 205 -6.58 4.30 15.70
CA ASN A 205 -7.43 5.10 16.57
C ASN A 205 -7.23 4.76 18.05
N ARG A 206 -7.06 3.48 18.39
CA ARG A 206 -6.70 3.06 19.75
C ARG A 206 -5.34 3.64 20.16
N TRP A 207 -4.31 3.54 19.29
CA TRP A 207 -2.98 4.09 19.59
C TRP A 207 -3.02 5.61 19.75
N ARG A 208 -3.79 6.34 18.93
CA ARG A 208 -3.97 7.80 19.08
C ARG A 208 -4.43 8.18 20.49
N VAL A 209 -5.49 7.53 20.97
CA VAL A 209 -6.05 7.80 22.30
C VAL A 209 -5.07 7.40 23.40
N THR A 210 -4.41 6.24 23.26
CA THR A 210 -3.45 5.76 24.26
C THR A 210 -2.23 6.68 24.35
N ILE A 211 -1.64 7.07 23.21
CA ILE A 211 -0.52 8.01 23.15
C ILE A 211 -0.92 9.36 23.76
N ALA A 212 -2.06 9.91 23.32
CA ALA A 212 -2.53 11.19 23.83
C ALA A 212 -2.77 11.18 25.34
N SER A 213 -3.36 10.09 25.87
CA SER A 213 -3.57 9.92 27.32
C SER A 213 -2.26 9.95 28.09
N ASP A 214 -1.25 9.26 27.60
CA ASP A 214 0.06 9.18 28.24
C ASP A 214 0.82 10.53 28.15
N LEU A 215 0.76 11.20 26.98
CA LEU A 215 1.37 12.52 26.78
C LEU A 215 0.76 13.62 27.66
N ILE A 216 -0.56 13.61 27.85
CA ILE A 216 -1.24 14.56 28.77
C ILE A 216 -0.76 14.33 30.21
N GLN A 217 -0.57 13.06 30.62
CA GLN A 217 -0.06 12.71 31.94
C GLN A 217 1.42 13.07 32.16
N SER A 218 2.19 13.27 31.08
CA SER A 218 3.60 13.67 31.17
C SER A 218 3.81 15.08 31.70
N GLU A 219 2.74 15.87 31.88
CA GLU A 219 2.75 17.27 32.30
C GLU A 219 3.59 18.22 31.42
N ASN A 220 3.96 17.78 30.23
CA ASN A 220 4.66 18.62 29.27
C ASN A 220 3.67 19.60 28.61
N LYS A 221 3.86 20.90 28.89
CA LYS A 221 2.98 21.99 28.42
C LYS A 221 2.76 22.03 26.91
N TYR A 222 3.69 21.48 26.14
CA TYR A 222 3.54 21.41 24.68
C TYR A 222 2.31 20.62 24.27
N PHE A 223 2.01 19.52 24.97
CA PHE A 223 0.87 18.65 24.68
C PHE A 223 -0.45 19.12 25.31
N ALA A 224 -0.45 20.21 26.06
CA ALA A 224 -1.67 20.84 26.56
C ALA A 224 -2.46 21.56 25.44
N ASP A 225 -1.78 21.98 24.38
CA ASP A 225 -2.42 22.53 23.18
C ASP A 225 -2.93 21.40 22.28
N LYS A 226 -4.20 21.50 21.85
CA LYS A 226 -4.86 20.49 21.03
C LYS A 226 -4.18 20.28 19.68
N GLY A 227 -3.78 21.37 19.02
CA GLY A 227 -3.12 21.33 17.70
C GLY A 227 -1.79 20.59 17.79
N ASN A 228 -0.94 21.01 18.73
CA ASN A 228 0.36 20.39 19.00
C ASN A 228 0.25 18.90 19.35
N LEU A 229 -0.77 18.53 20.17
CA LEU A 229 -1.01 17.14 20.55
C LEU A 229 -1.37 16.28 19.32
N ASN A 230 -2.31 16.73 18.49
CA ASN A 230 -2.72 16.02 17.28
C ASN A 230 -1.55 15.86 16.29
N GLU A 231 -0.80 16.93 16.04
CA GLU A 231 0.36 16.90 15.16
C GLU A 231 1.44 15.92 15.66
N ALA A 232 1.80 16.00 16.94
CA ALA A 232 2.82 15.15 17.52
C ALA A 232 2.43 13.67 17.49
N VAL A 233 1.17 13.35 17.83
CA VAL A 233 0.67 11.96 17.78
C VAL A 233 0.69 11.43 16.35
N GLN A 234 0.23 12.21 15.38
CA GLN A 234 0.27 11.81 13.97
C GLN A 234 1.69 11.59 13.48
N GLN A 235 2.60 12.50 13.79
CA GLN A 235 4.00 12.39 13.38
C GLN A 235 4.65 11.14 13.97
N PHE A 236 4.41 10.83 15.24
CA PHE A 236 4.92 9.61 15.85
C PHE A 236 4.35 8.35 15.21
N LEU A 237 3.06 8.31 14.90
CA LEU A 237 2.46 7.20 14.17
C LEU A 237 3.08 7.02 12.77
N ASN A 238 3.34 8.12 12.05
CA ASN A 238 4.04 8.07 10.77
C ASN A 238 5.46 7.52 10.92
N GLN A 239 6.18 7.87 12.00
CA GLN A 239 7.53 7.36 12.30
C GLN A 239 7.52 5.83 12.48
N ILE A 240 6.62 5.31 13.33
CA ILE A 240 6.57 3.86 13.60
C ILE A 240 6.07 3.05 12.41
N VAL A 241 5.10 3.56 11.66
CA VAL A 241 4.60 2.90 10.44
C VAL A 241 5.68 2.91 9.35
N PHE A 242 6.39 4.03 9.17
CA PHE A 242 7.52 4.09 8.24
C PHE A 242 8.61 3.08 8.58
N LEU A 243 9.02 2.99 9.85
CA LEU A 243 10.06 2.05 10.27
C LEU A 243 9.62 0.60 10.07
N ARG A 244 8.37 0.28 10.37
CA ARG A 244 7.83 -1.05 10.10
C ARG A 244 7.79 -1.36 8.59
N PHE A 245 7.36 -0.39 7.76
CA PHE A 245 7.42 -0.50 6.31
C PHE A 245 8.86 -0.71 5.83
N ALA A 246 9.82 0.06 6.36
CA ALA A 246 11.22 -0.03 5.96
C ALA A 246 11.85 -1.39 6.33
N GLU A 247 11.49 -1.95 7.49
CA GLU A 247 11.88 -3.31 7.87
C GLU A 247 11.34 -4.36 6.91
N ASP A 248 10.02 -4.38 6.69
CA ASP A 248 9.36 -5.39 5.89
C ASP A 248 9.77 -5.31 4.40
N ASN A 249 10.21 -4.12 3.95
CA ASN A 249 10.75 -3.92 2.61
C ASN A 249 12.30 -3.99 2.53
N HIS A 250 12.98 -4.43 3.59
CA HIS A 250 14.46 -4.58 3.64
C HIS A 250 15.24 -3.30 3.32
N LEU A 251 14.67 -2.13 3.60
CA LEU A 251 15.34 -0.84 3.52
C LEU A 251 16.16 -0.57 4.78
N GLU A 252 15.74 -1.14 5.89
CA GLU A 252 16.40 -1.12 7.19
C GLU A 252 16.59 -2.54 7.73
N ASP A 253 17.40 -2.64 8.77
CA ASP A 253 17.62 -3.89 9.48
C ASP A 253 16.32 -4.37 10.15
N SER A 254 16.17 -5.69 10.23
CA SER A 254 15.09 -6.31 10.99
C SER A 254 15.07 -5.80 12.44
N GLU A 255 13.88 -5.56 12.98
CA GLU A 255 13.65 -5.06 14.34
C GLU A 255 14.22 -3.65 14.64
N ILE A 256 14.45 -2.83 13.59
CA ILE A 256 14.95 -1.46 13.80
C ILE A 256 13.99 -0.62 14.64
N LEU A 257 12.69 -0.82 14.49
CA LEU A 257 11.67 -0.13 15.30
C LEU A 257 11.81 -0.46 16.78
N LYS A 258 12.20 -1.69 17.13
CA LYS A 258 12.46 -2.09 18.52
C LYS A 258 13.66 -1.38 19.16
N LYS A 259 14.54 -0.75 18.35
CA LYS A 259 15.62 0.08 18.89
C LYS A 259 15.10 1.27 19.69
N LEU A 260 13.87 1.75 19.41
CA LEU A 260 13.23 2.79 20.23
C LEU A 260 12.97 2.34 21.67
N LEU A 261 12.69 1.04 21.90
CA LEU A 261 12.46 0.48 23.24
C LEU A 261 13.73 0.46 24.08
N ASN A 262 14.84 0.10 23.47
CA ASN A 262 16.11 -0.13 24.19
C ASN A 262 16.89 1.15 24.48
N LYS A 263 16.53 2.28 23.86
CA LYS A 263 17.35 3.50 23.83
C LYS A 263 16.53 4.77 24.01
N LYS A 264 15.61 4.79 24.99
CA LYS A 264 14.80 5.98 25.24
C LYS A 264 15.67 7.24 25.45
N LEU A 265 16.83 7.13 26.09
CA LEU A 265 17.80 8.22 26.26
C LEU A 265 18.50 8.61 24.93
N ASP A 266 18.63 7.69 23.99
CA ASP A 266 19.25 7.91 22.68
C ASP A 266 18.25 8.01 21.51
N ALA A 267 16.93 7.95 21.80
CA ALA A 267 15.90 7.98 20.75
C ALA A 267 15.98 9.25 19.89
N ALA A 268 16.26 10.40 20.50
CA ALA A 268 16.45 11.65 19.77
C ALA A 268 17.64 11.59 18.80
N SER A 269 18.76 10.99 19.21
CA SER A 269 19.94 10.81 18.35
C SER A 269 19.64 9.82 17.22
N PHE A 270 18.93 8.75 17.52
CA PHE A 270 18.52 7.76 16.52
C PHE A 270 17.57 8.36 15.48
N LEU A 271 16.52 9.06 15.90
CA LEU A 271 15.59 9.74 14.98
C LEU A 271 16.30 10.81 14.16
N PHE A 272 17.24 11.56 14.75
CA PHE A 272 18.05 12.53 14.02
C PHE A 272 18.92 11.88 12.93
N GLN A 273 19.49 10.69 13.18
CA GLN A 273 20.23 9.95 12.16
C GLN A 273 19.33 9.49 11.02
N LEU A 274 18.09 9.03 11.33
CA LEU A 274 17.10 8.68 10.33
C LEU A 274 16.65 9.90 9.51
N ASP A 275 16.48 11.07 10.17
CA ASP A 275 16.14 12.30 9.47
C ASP A 275 17.22 12.72 8.48
N LYS A 276 18.51 12.63 8.87
CA LYS A 276 19.63 12.84 7.95
C LYS A 276 19.66 11.83 6.79
N LYS A 277 19.34 10.57 7.06
CA LYS A 277 19.33 9.51 6.06
C LYS A 277 18.23 9.72 5.03
N TYR A 278 17.01 10.00 5.50
CA TYR A 278 15.82 10.05 4.66
C TYR A 278 15.43 11.46 4.22
N ASN A 279 15.80 12.51 4.98
CA ASN A 279 15.44 13.91 4.69
C ASN A 279 13.92 14.14 4.46
N SER A 280 13.11 13.30 5.09
CA SER A 280 11.67 13.26 4.83
C SER A 280 10.85 14.24 5.67
N GLY A 281 11.46 14.82 6.73
CA GLY A 281 10.77 15.56 7.76
C GLY A 281 9.92 14.69 8.72
N ILE A 282 9.87 13.37 8.49
CA ILE A 282 9.13 12.43 9.36
C ILE A 282 9.83 12.29 10.72
N PHE A 283 11.18 12.30 10.75
CA PHE A 283 11.98 11.99 11.93
C PHE A 283 12.52 13.22 12.66
N ASN A 284 12.09 14.43 12.29
CA ASN A 284 12.58 15.68 12.86
C ASN A 284 12.04 15.97 14.28
N ASP A 285 11.11 15.19 14.80
CA ASP A 285 10.54 15.34 16.15
C ASP A 285 10.70 14.07 16.98
N SER A 286 11.35 14.18 18.12
CA SER A 286 11.56 13.10 19.09
C SER A 286 10.77 13.31 20.40
N ARG A 287 9.97 14.38 20.50
CA ARG A 287 9.26 14.75 21.75
C ARG A 287 8.34 13.65 22.25
N VAL A 288 7.60 13.00 21.34
CA VAL A 288 6.67 11.93 21.72
C VAL A 288 7.42 10.78 22.37
N VAL A 289 8.45 10.25 21.72
CA VAL A 289 9.24 9.12 22.27
C VAL A 289 9.84 9.46 23.62
N GLY A 290 10.30 10.71 23.80
CA GLY A 290 10.88 11.18 25.06
C GLY A 290 9.91 11.33 26.22
N ASN A 291 8.61 11.50 25.93
CA ASN A 291 7.57 11.76 26.95
C ASN A 291 6.60 10.58 27.16
N LEU A 292 6.61 9.55 26.30
CA LEU A 292 5.82 8.34 26.52
C LEU A 292 6.38 7.51 27.68
N SER A 293 5.51 6.85 28.42
CA SER A 293 5.90 5.80 29.37
C SER A 293 6.48 4.59 28.64
N ASP A 294 7.36 3.85 29.32
CA ASP A 294 7.99 2.66 28.71
C ASP A 294 6.95 1.58 28.39
N THR A 295 5.90 1.47 29.20
CA THR A 295 4.77 0.56 28.98
C THR A 295 4.01 0.92 27.71
N THR A 296 3.57 2.14 27.56
CA THR A 296 2.83 2.60 26.37
C THR A 296 3.66 2.44 25.10
N LEU A 297 4.93 2.84 25.14
CA LEU A 297 5.82 2.71 24.00
C LEU A 297 6.02 1.23 23.60
N ASN A 298 6.25 0.34 24.59
CA ASN A 298 6.39 -1.08 24.35
C ASN A 298 5.13 -1.70 23.75
N ASP A 299 3.96 -1.41 24.32
CA ASP A 299 2.70 -2.01 23.89
C ASP A 299 2.36 -1.61 22.45
N ILE A 300 2.58 -0.33 22.08
CA ILE A 300 2.35 0.17 20.73
C ILE A 300 3.32 -0.48 19.74
N ILE A 301 4.63 -0.48 20.04
CA ILE A 301 5.64 -1.04 19.14
C ILE A 301 5.41 -2.54 18.96
N MET A 302 5.21 -3.29 20.04
CA MET A 302 5.00 -4.74 19.94
C MET A 302 3.70 -5.09 19.21
N SER A 303 2.68 -4.23 19.26
CA SER A 303 1.43 -4.45 18.52
C SER A 303 1.58 -4.31 16.99
N LEU A 304 2.75 -3.89 16.48
CA LEU A 304 3.08 -3.89 15.04
C LEU A 304 3.81 -5.15 14.59
N TYR A 305 4.15 -6.08 15.50
CA TYR A 305 4.86 -7.31 15.18
C TYR A 305 3.99 -8.55 15.41
N PHE A 306 4.25 -9.57 14.60
CA PHE A 306 3.71 -10.89 14.85
C PHE A 306 4.30 -11.48 16.15
N PRO A 307 3.51 -12.19 16.99
CA PRO A 307 2.13 -12.64 16.79
C PRO A 307 1.04 -11.65 17.27
N GLN A 308 1.38 -10.48 17.84
CA GLN A 308 0.40 -9.51 18.33
C GLN A 308 -0.45 -8.92 17.20
N SER A 309 0.13 -8.79 16.01
CA SER A 309 -0.60 -8.46 14.78
C SER A 309 -0.10 -9.27 13.60
N SER A 310 -0.92 -9.34 12.55
CA SER A 310 -0.58 -10.04 11.31
C SER A 310 -0.14 -9.07 10.20
N TYR A 311 0.14 -7.80 10.52
CA TYR A 311 0.56 -6.81 9.52
C TYR A 311 1.85 -7.22 8.83
N ASP A 312 1.87 -7.02 7.50
CA ASP A 312 3.02 -7.26 6.64
C ASP A 312 3.06 -6.15 5.58
N PHE A 313 3.85 -5.13 5.85
CA PHE A 313 3.95 -3.95 4.99
C PHE A 313 4.69 -4.22 3.67
N SER A 314 5.22 -5.41 3.46
CA SER A 314 5.79 -5.82 2.17
C SER A 314 4.72 -6.12 1.11
N VAL A 315 3.51 -6.50 1.56
CA VAL A 315 2.37 -6.87 0.70
C VAL A 315 1.17 -5.95 0.82
N ILE A 316 1.12 -5.07 1.83
CA ILE A 316 0.04 -4.08 1.96
C ILE A 316 0.12 -3.10 0.78
N ASP A 317 -0.99 -3.00 0.02
CA ASP A 317 -1.09 -2.01 -1.04
C ASP A 317 -1.17 -0.59 -0.46
N LEU A 318 -0.41 0.34 -1.02
CA LEU A 318 -0.37 1.72 -0.54
C LEU A 318 -1.71 2.46 -0.71
N SER A 319 -2.57 2.03 -1.65
CA SER A 319 -3.93 2.56 -1.77
C SER A 319 -4.78 2.22 -0.54
N ILE A 320 -4.57 1.02 0.03
CA ILE A 320 -5.20 0.62 1.30
C ILE A 320 -4.75 1.54 2.44
N LEU A 321 -3.43 1.78 2.57
CA LEU A 321 -2.90 2.71 3.57
C LEU A 321 -3.47 4.12 3.39
N SER A 322 -3.55 4.61 2.16
CA SER A 322 -4.11 5.94 1.85
C SER A 322 -5.58 6.05 2.29
N ARG A 323 -6.41 5.03 2.03
CA ARG A 323 -7.82 4.99 2.49
C ARG A 323 -7.94 4.94 4.01
N ILE A 324 -7.10 4.15 4.67
CA ILE A 324 -7.07 4.07 6.15
C ILE A 324 -6.77 5.44 6.73
N TYR A 325 -5.76 6.11 6.20
CA TYR A 325 -5.39 7.45 6.63
C TYR A 325 -6.42 8.52 6.26
N GLU A 326 -7.13 8.40 5.14
CA GLU A 326 -8.24 9.28 4.81
C GLU A 326 -9.34 9.22 5.87
N ASN A 327 -9.71 8.01 6.29
CA ASN A 327 -10.64 7.80 7.40
C ASN A 327 -10.09 8.33 8.74
N PHE A 328 -8.78 8.16 8.95
CA PHE A 328 -8.09 8.71 10.12
C PHE A 328 -8.20 10.25 10.20
N LEU A 329 -8.11 10.97 9.08
CA LEU A 329 -8.25 12.42 9.02
C LEU A 329 -9.68 12.93 9.29
N GLN A 330 -10.69 12.06 9.26
CA GLN A 330 -12.08 12.45 9.58
C GLN A 330 -12.30 12.69 11.07
N GLU A 331 -11.38 12.24 11.94
CA GLU A 331 -11.47 12.38 13.39
C GLU A 331 -10.20 13.07 13.94
N GLU A 332 -10.37 13.86 14.98
CA GLU A 332 -9.29 14.51 15.71
C GLU A 332 -9.36 14.19 17.20
N ILE A 333 -8.22 14.26 17.89
CA ILE A 333 -8.17 14.13 19.34
C ILE A 333 -8.69 15.43 19.95
N ASN A 334 -9.74 15.32 20.76
CA ASN A 334 -10.25 16.40 21.61
C ASN A 334 -10.09 16.04 23.08
N ILE A 335 -9.85 17.04 23.93
CA ILE A 335 -9.67 16.83 25.38
C ILE A 335 -10.98 17.22 26.07
N VAL A 336 -11.70 16.23 26.61
CA VAL A 336 -12.95 16.42 27.34
C VAL A 336 -12.73 15.98 28.78
N ASP A 337 -12.86 16.92 29.70
CA ASP A 337 -12.63 16.69 31.14
C ASP A 337 -11.27 16.05 31.46
N GLY A 338 -10.21 16.51 30.76
CA GLY A 338 -8.85 16.00 30.93
C GLY A 338 -8.60 14.64 30.28
N THR A 339 -9.58 14.08 29.54
CA THR A 339 -9.49 12.77 28.87
C THR A 339 -9.51 12.96 27.35
N PRO A 340 -8.55 12.39 26.61
CA PRO A 340 -8.56 12.45 25.14
C PRO A 340 -9.66 11.55 24.58
N LYS A 341 -10.41 12.09 23.63
CA LYS A 341 -11.44 11.37 22.85
C LYS A 341 -11.31 11.72 21.38
N LEU A 342 -11.65 10.79 20.51
CA LEU A 342 -11.77 11.06 19.09
C LEU A 342 -13.13 11.67 18.79
N GLU A 343 -13.13 12.79 18.10
CA GLU A 343 -14.32 13.47 17.61
C GLU A 343 -14.18 13.76 16.12
N LYS A 344 -15.30 13.73 15.40
CA LYS A 344 -15.28 14.10 13.98
C LYS A 344 -14.79 15.53 13.79
N THR A 345 -13.92 15.73 12.84
CA THR A 345 -13.48 17.05 12.40
C THR A 345 -14.65 17.86 11.87
N ARG A 346 -14.49 19.19 11.75
CA ARG A 346 -15.51 20.08 11.20
C ARG A 346 -15.91 19.65 9.79
N ASP A 347 -14.94 19.36 8.94
CA ASP A 347 -15.15 18.97 7.54
C ASP A 347 -15.88 17.64 7.41
N ALA A 348 -15.55 16.67 8.26
CA ALA A 348 -16.28 15.40 8.34
C ALA A 348 -17.75 15.56 8.82
N LYS A 349 -18.02 16.54 9.67
CA LYS A 349 -19.41 16.87 10.11
C LYS A 349 -20.23 17.48 8.98
N ILE A 350 -19.60 18.27 8.10
CA ILE A 350 -20.27 18.94 6.96
C ILE A 350 -20.44 17.94 5.80
N LYS A 351 -19.85 16.73 5.85
CA LYS A 351 -19.86 15.74 4.77
C LYS A 351 -19.28 16.27 3.45
N SER A 352 -18.35 17.22 3.51
CA SER A 352 -17.70 17.82 2.35
C SER A 352 -16.59 16.93 1.77
N VAL A 353 -16.08 15.97 2.56
CA VAL A 353 -15.03 15.03 2.15
C VAL A 353 -15.68 13.74 1.65
N VAL A 354 -15.54 13.47 0.36
CA VAL A 354 -16.02 12.23 -0.28
C VAL A 354 -14.83 11.52 -0.88
N SER A 355 -14.57 10.30 -0.41
CA SER A 355 -13.54 9.44 -1.00
C SER A 355 -13.90 9.06 -2.43
N THR A 356 -12.93 9.17 -3.33
CA THR A 356 -13.12 8.76 -4.73
C THR A 356 -12.77 7.28 -4.87
N PRO A 357 -13.66 6.44 -5.45
CA PRO A 357 -13.35 5.03 -5.68
C PRO A 357 -12.08 4.85 -6.54
N ASP A 358 -11.22 3.91 -6.16
CA ASP A 358 -9.91 3.66 -6.79
C ASP A 358 -10.00 3.45 -8.31
N GLU A 359 -11.02 2.70 -8.77
CA GLU A 359 -11.23 2.46 -10.20
C GLU A 359 -11.54 3.74 -10.97
N LEU A 360 -12.28 4.67 -10.34
CA LEU A 360 -12.58 5.97 -10.95
C LEU A 360 -11.31 6.84 -11.01
N VAL A 361 -10.49 6.85 -9.94
CA VAL A 361 -9.22 7.56 -9.92
C VAL A 361 -8.30 7.06 -11.04
N LYS A 362 -8.14 5.75 -11.18
CA LYS A 362 -7.34 5.12 -12.26
C LYS A 362 -7.83 5.54 -13.64
N LEU A 363 -9.15 5.47 -13.86
CA LEU A 363 -9.74 5.87 -15.14
C LEU A 363 -9.50 7.35 -15.45
N MET A 364 -9.67 8.24 -14.48
CA MET A 364 -9.47 9.69 -14.65
C MET A 364 -8.01 9.99 -14.94
N VAL A 365 -7.08 9.43 -14.16
CA VAL A 365 -5.63 9.60 -14.36
C VAL A 365 -5.21 9.12 -15.74
N GLN A 366 -5.60 7.91 -16.13
CA GLN A 366 -5.30 7.37 -17.46
C GLN A 366 -5.82 8.31 -18.57
N LYS A 367 -7.08 8.70 -18.53
CA LYS A 367 -7.72 9.55 -19.55
C LYS A 367 -7.02 10.89 -19.75
N VAL A 368 -6.50 11.46 -18.66
CA VAL A 368 -5.84 12.77 -18.70
C VAL A 368 -4.37 12.66 -19.07
N LEU A 369 -3.65 11.64 -18.55
CA LEU A 369 -2.20 11.51 -18.76
C LEU A 369 -1.85 10.85 -20.10
N GLU A 370 -2.61 9.83 -20.55
CA GLU A 370 -2.31 9.11 -21.79
C GLU A 370 -2.04 10.04 -23.00
N PRO A 371 -2.89 11.03 -23.33
CA PRO A 371 -2.62 11.95 -24.46
C PRO A 371 -1.43 12.89 -24.22
N LYS A 372 -1.02 13.09 -22.96
CA LYS A 372 0.08 13.97 -22.58
C LYS A 372 1.45 13.29 -22.64
N ILE A 373 1.49 11.97 -22.43
CA ILE A 373 2.75 11.22 -22.31
C ILE A 373 3.05 10.32 -23.51
N ASN A 374 2.05 9.97 -24.31
CA ASN A 374 2.23 9.07 -25.44
C ASN A 374 3.33 9.56 -26.40
N GLY A 375 4.32 8.70 -26.65
CA GLY A 375 5.47 8.96 -27.52
C GLY A 375 6.58 9.82 -26.89
N LYS A 376 6.45 10.23 -25.62
CA LYS A 376 7.47 11.01 -24.91
C LYS A 376 8.56 10.12 -24.31
N ASN A 377 9.77 10.66 -24.28
CA ASN A 377 10.90 10.03 -23.60
C ASN A 377 10.96 10.42 -22.11
N PRO A 378 11.78 9.74 -21.27
CA PRO A 378 11.87 10.03 -19.84
C PRO A 378 12.17 11.50 -19.51
N SER A 379 13.05 12.15 -20.28
CA SER A 379 13.40 13.55 -20.02
C SER A 379 12.22 14.49 -20.23
N GLU A 380 11.35 14.21 -21.19
CA GLU A 380 10.14 14.98 -21.45
C GLU A 380 9.06 14.71 -20.40
N ILE A 381 8.94 13.46 -19.92
CA ILE A 381 8.02 13.10 -18.82
C ILE A 381 8.39 13.83 -17.54
N LEU A 382 9.68 13.88 -17.20
CA LEU A 382 10.19 14.52 -15.99
C LEU A 382 10.13 16.06 -16.01
N LEU A 383 9.70 16.66 -17.12
CA LEU A 383 9.42 18.10 -17.23
C LEU A 383 7.94 18.44 -17.04
N LEU A 384 7.05 17.45 -17.05
CA LEU A 384 5.62 17.68 -16.83
C LEU A 384 5.36 18.21 -15.41
N LYS A 385 4.27 18.96 -15.27
CA LYS A 385 3.76 19.45 -14.00
C LYS A 385 2.29 19.09 -13.85
N ILE A 386 2.02 18.24 -12.87
CA ILE A 386 0.70 17.69 -12.57
C ILE A 386 0.31 18.18 -11.18
N VAL A 387 -0.87 18.77 -11.03
CA VAL A 387 -1.31 19.34 -9.76
C VAL A 387 -2.67 18.83 -9.33
N ASP A 388 -2.81 18.57 -8.02
CA ASP A 388 -4.07 18.41 -7.31
C ASP A 388 -4.25 19.59 -6.33
N LEU A 389 -5.34 20.34 -6.49
CA LEU A 389 -5.61 21.57 -5.73
C LEU A 389 -6.32 21.31 -4.38
N ALA A 390 -6.73 20.07 -4.11
CA ALA A 390 -7.34 19.63 -2.87
C ALA A 390 -6.91 18.19 -2.60
N VAL A 391 -5.60 18.04 -2.32
CA VAL A 391 -4.89 16.76 -2.43
C VAL A 391 -5.37 15.68 -1.47
N GLY A 392 -5.94 16.03 -0.31
CA GLY A 392 -6.46 15.09 0.67
C GLY A 392 -5.44 14.03 1.09
N SER A 393 -5.77 12.76 0.89
CA SER A 393 -4.87 11.62 1.13
C SER A 393 -3.81 11.40 0.04
N GLY A 394 -3.85 12.17 -1.03
CA GLY A 394 -2.89 12.08 -2.15
C GLY A 394 -3.23 11.01 -3.20
N ILE A 395 -4.42 10.42 -3.17
CA ILE A 395 -4.78 9.27 -4.01
C ILE A 395 -4.60 9.55 -5.52
N PHE A 396 -4.95 10.74 -6.01
CA PHE A 396 -4.75 11.13 -7.41
C PHE A 396 -3.28 11.26 -7.77
N LEU A 397 -2.46 11.83 -6.88
CA LEU A 397 -1.01 11.97 -7.10
C LEU A 397 -0.29 10.63 -7.04
N ILE A 398 -0.70 9.74 -6.14
CA ILE A 398 -0.18 8.37 -6.05
C ILE A 398 -0.48 7.61 -7.33
N GLU A 399 -1.71 7.69 -7.83
CA GLU A 399 -2.08 7.01 -9.07
C GLU A 399 -1.41 7.64 -10.29
N ALA A 400 -1.25 8.97 -10.33
CA ALA A 400 -0.47 9.63 -11.38
C ALA A 400 1.00 9.16 -11.36
N TYR A 401 1.60 9.02 -10.17
CA TYR A 401 2.92 8.43 -10.00
C TYR A 401 2.97 7.00 -10.56
N ASN A 402 2.02 6.14 -10.18
CA ASN A 402 1.93 4.76 -10.64
C ASN A 402 1.88 4.69 -12.17
N TYR A 403 1.04 5.51 -12.78
CA TYR A 403 0.86 5.56 -14.22
C TYR A 403 2.15 5.99 -14.95
N LEU A 404 2.82 7.04 -14.44
CA LEU A 404 4.09 7.52 -14.99
C LEU A 404 5.24 6.53 -14.78
N GLU A 405 5.35 5.92 -13.58
CA GLU A 405 6.36 4.90 -13.30
C GLU A 405 6.24 3.71 -14.26
N ASN A 406 5.02 3.23 -14.50
CA ASN A 406 4.76 2.14 -15.44
C ASN A 406 5.12 2.52 -16.88
N TYR A 407 4.76 3.72 -17.32
CA TYR A 407 5.13 4.23 -18.64
C TYR A 407 6.66 4.28 -18.82
N LEU A 408 7.37 4.80 -17.82
CA LEU A 408 8.84 4.85 -17.84
C LEU A 408 9.47 3.45 -17.85
N ALA A 409 8.92 2.50 -17.08
CA ALA A 409 9.39 1.12 -17.08
C ALA A 409 9.23 0.46 -18.46
N ASP A 410 8.10 0.66 -19.12
CA ASP A 410 7.86 0.18 -20.48
C ASP A 410 8.81 0.83 -21.50
N TRP A 411 9.08 2.12 -21.36
CA TRP A 411 9.99 2.84 -22.22
C TRP A 411 11.42 2.31 -22.09
N TYR A 412 11.94 2.18 -20.86
CA TYR A 412 13.27 1.64 -20.58
C TYR A 412 13.39 0.18 -21.05
N GLY A 413 12.36 -0.63 -20.83
CA GLY A 413 12.34 -2.02 -21.30
C GLY A 413 12.50 -2.15 -22.81
N LYS A 414 11.81 -1.32 -23.59
CA LYS A 414 11.91 -1.29 -25.05
C LYS A 414 13.30 -0.86 -25.53
N GLU A 415 13.88 0.17 -24.91
CA GLU A 415 15.22 0.68 -25.27
C GLU A 415 16.33 -0.32 -24.95
N MET A 416 16.23 -1.07 -23.85
CA MET A 416 17.23 -2.07 -23.44
C MET A 416 17.06 -3.42 -24.14
N GLY A 417 15.98 -3.62 -24.91
CA GLY A 417 15.67 -4.93 -25.52
C GLY A 417 15.38 -6.00 -24.47
N GLU A 418 15.10 -5.61 -23.23
CA GLU A 418 14.78 -6.49 -22.12
C GLU A 418 13.27 -6.57 -21.91
N SER A 419 12.81 -7.71 -21.41
CA SER A 419 11.43 -7.81 -20.96
C SER A 419 11.22 -6.85 -19.78
N PRO A 420 10.16 -6.03 -19.78
CA PRO A 420 9.87 -5.10 -18.67
C PRO A 420 9.79 -5.76 -17.28
N SER A 421 9.81 -7.08 -17.21
CA SER A 421 9.67 -7.87 -15.98
C SER A 421 10.79 -7.72 -14.97
N SER A 422 11.96 -7.20 -15.38
CA SER A 422 13.13 -7.04 -14.50
C SER A 422 13.53 -5.58 -14.31
N LEU A 423 12.92 -4.64 -15.03
CA LEU A 423 13.33 -3.26 -15.06
C LEU A 423 12.61 -2.45 -13.99
N LEU A 424 13.34 -2.25 -12.90
CA LEU A 424 13.08 -1.13 -12.00
C LEU A 424 13.64 0.12 -12.67
N ILE A 425 12.82 1.16 -12.86
CA ILE A 425 13.29 2.44 -13.36
C ILE A 425 14.39 3.00 -12.43
N PRO A 426 15.30 3.86 -12.93
CA PRO A 426 16.31 4.48 -12.09
C PRO A 426 15.68 5.19 -10.89
N TYR A 427 16.22 4.98 -9.68
CA TYR A 427 15.71 5.63 -8.47
C TYR A 427 15.68 7.16 -8.60
N LYS A 428 16.66 7.74 -9.29
CA LYS A 428 16.71 9.18 -9.59
C LYS A 428 15.46 9.68 -10.33
N ASP A 429 14.91 8.87 -11.25
CA ASP A 429 13.70 9.26 -11.98
C ASP A 429 12.46 9.10 -11.11
N LYS A 430 12.39 8.05 -10.28
CA LYS A 430 11.35 7.91 -9.25
C LYS A 430 11.31 9.12 -8.30
N SER A 431 12.47 9.51 -7.80
CA SER A 431 12.62 10.67 -6.91
C SER A 431 12.15 11.97 -7.60
N LYS A 432 12.55 12.17 -8.87
CA LYS A 432 12.13 13.35 -9.63
C LYS A 432 10.63 13.41 -9.91
N LEU A 433 9.97 12.26 -10.09
CA LEU A 433 8.51 12.24 -10.26
C LEU A 433 7.81 12.91 -9.07
N ILE A 434 8.23 12.61 -7.84
CA ILE A 434 7.61 13.20 -6.65
C ILE A 434 8.16 14.58 -6.28
N GLU A 435 9.37 14.94 -6.72
CA GLU A 435 10.02 16.20 -6.37
C GLU A 435 9.63 17.36 -7.31
N SER A 436 9.44 17.06 -8.61
CA SER A 436 9.33 18.10 -9.63
C SER A 436 8.22 17.91 -10.66
N VAL A 437 7.54 16.77 -10.67
CA VAL A 437 6.40 16.49 -11.57
C VAL A 437 5.07 16.63 -10.85
N LEU A 438 4.98 16.09 -9.60
CA LEU A 438 3.73 16.07 -8.84
C LEU A 438 3.67 17.26 -7.88
N TYR A 439 2.56 17.96 -7.89
CA TYR A 439 2.26 19.10 -7.03
C TYR A 439 0.91 18.89 -6.35
N GLY A 440 0.80 19.32 -5.08
CA GLY A 440 -0.45 19.21 -4.33
C GLY A 440 -0.63 20.35 -3.36
N PHE A 441 -1.89 20.75 -3.15
CA PHE A 441 -2.28 21.78 -2.20
C PHE A 441 -3.41 21.26 -1.33
N ASP A 442 -3.41 21.63 -0.06
CA ASP A 442 -4.55 21.41 0.83
C ASP A 442 -4.57 22.44 1.96
N ILE A 443 -5.76 22.84 2.38
CA ILE A 443 -5.99 23.71 3.53
C ILE A 443 -5.80 22.96 4.86
N ASN A 444 -5.81 21.63 4.81
CA ASN A 444 -5.62 20.78 5.97
C ASN A 444 -4.15 20.35 6.05
N PHE A 445 -3.43 20.86 7.05
CA PHE A 445 -2.02 20.52 7.28
C PHE A 445 -1.78 19.01 7.42
N GLN A 446 -2.69 18.29 8.09
CA GLN A 446 -2.56 16.84 8.29
C GLN A 446 -2.70 16.09 6.97
N ALA A 447 -3.57 16.53 6.04
CA ALA A 447 -3.71 15.98 4.71
C ALA A 447 -2.40 16.15 3.89
N VAL A 448 -1.78 17.34 3.96
CA VAL A 448 -0.48 17.60 3.32
C VAL A 448 0.60 16.65 3.85
N GLN A 449 0.72 16.51 5.19
CA GLN A 449 1.69 15.59 5.80
C GLN A 449 1.45 14.15 5.37
N LEU A 450 0.19 13.74 5.30
CA LEU A 450 -0.19 12.42 4.85
C LEU A 450 0.17 12.16 3.38
N THR A 451 -0.14 13.12 2.50
CA THR A 451 0.23 13.01 1.08
C THR A 451 1.74 12.89 0.89
N ARG A 452 2.53 13.71 1.61
CA ARG A 452 4.00 13.58 1.63
C ARG A 452 4.42 12.19 2.07
N PHE A 453 3.86 11.71 3.16
CA PHE A 453 4.14 10.38 3.70
C PHE A 453 3.82 9.26 2.69
N SER A 454 2.65 9.30 2.07
CA SER A 454 2.22 8.31 1.08
C SER A 454 3.11 8.30 -0.17
N LEU A 455 3.48 9.47 -0.68
CA LEU A 455 4.41 9.59 -1.83
C LEU A 455 5.81 9.06 -1.49
N ILE A 456 6.29 9.32 -0.27
CA ILE A 456 7.58 8.81 0.22
C ILE A 456 7.56 7.28 0.27
N LEU A 457 6.54 6.68 0.86
CA LEU A 457 6.40 5.22 0.87
C LEU A 457 6.34 4.65 -0.54
N ARG A 458 5.64 5.34 -1.45
CA ARG A 458 5.47 4.88 -2.84
C ARG A 458 6.78 4.85 -3.62
N VAL A 459 7.63 5.87 -3.48
CA VAL A 459 8.95 5.92 -4.11
C VAL A 459 9.87 4.83 -3.59
N LEU A 460 9.80 4.51 -2.30
CA LEU A 460 10.60 3.48 -1.66
C LEU A 460 10.11 2.06 -1.96
N LEU A 461 8.86 1.92 -2.37
CA LEU A 461 8.31 0.63 -2.72
C LEU A 461 9.09 0.02 -3.90
N ASN A 462 9.47 -1.26 -3.76
CA ASN A 462 10.32 -1.98 -4.70
C ASN A 462 11.80 -1.52 -4.75
N GLU A 463 12.24 -0.65 -3.84
CA GLU A 463 13.65 -0.35 -3.64
C GLU A 463 14.30 -1.29 -2.60
N ASN A 464 15.62 -1.31 -2.58
CA ASN A 464 16.40 -1.99 -1.56
C ASN A 464 17.61 -1.13 -1.15
N SER A 465 18.20 -1.41 0.02
CA SER A 465 19.31 -0.64 0.57
C SER A 465 20.52 -0.54 -0.37
N ASN A 466 20.75 -1.53 -1.25
CA ASN A 466 21.88 -1.53 -2.19
C ASN A 466 21.71 -0.52 -3.33
N ARG A 467 20.47 -0.15 -3.66
CA ARG A 467 20.17 0.85 -4.70
C ARG A 467 20.10 2.27 -4.19
N LEU A 468 19.88 2.43 -2.87
CA LEU A 468 19.72 3.71 -2.18
C LEU A 468 21.07 4.17 -1.61
N THR A 469 22.06 4.42 -2.47
CA THR A 469 23.45 4.73 -2.07
C THR A 469 23.73 6.22 -1.89
N GLU A 470 22.89 7.09 -2.44
CA GLU A 470 23.03 8.53 -2.32
C GLU A 470 22.26 9.06 -1.12
N LEU A 471 22.87 9.96 -0.36
CA LEU A 471 22.25 10.61 0.80
C LEU A 471 22.04 12.11 0.52
N PRO A 472 20.91 12.68 0.94
CA PRO A 472 19.77 12.01 1.55
C PRO A 472 19.01 11.13 0.55
N ILE A 473 18.37 10.06 1.04
CA ILE A 473 17.66 9.10 0.18
C ILE A 473 16.46 9.75 -0.49
N LEU A 474 15.69 10.55 0.23
CA LEU A 474 14.42 11.11 -0.23
C LEU A 474 14.52 12.59 -0.55
N PRO A 475 13.79 13.11 -1.54
CA PRO A 475 13.69 14.54 -1.78
C PRO A 475 12.83 15.22 -0.70
N ASN A 476 13.01 16.53 -0.56
CA ASN A 476 12.16 17.34 0.29
C ASN A 476 10.90 17.79 -0.47
N LEU A 477 9.72 17.33 -0.04
CA LEU A 477 8.44 17.61 -0.68
C LEU A 477 7.78 18.92 -0.21
N ASN A 478 8.42 19.72 0.65
CA ASN A 478 7.83 20.96 1.17
C ASN A 478 7.57 22.02 0.08
N LYS A 479 8.27 21.91 -1.06
CA LYS A 479 8.14 22.89 -2.16
C LYS A 479 7.03 22.57 -3.15
N ASN A 480 6.53 21.35 -3.18
CA ASN A 480 5.57 20.90 -4.17
C ASN A 480 4.30 20.29 -3.58
N ILE A 481 4.33 19.81 -2.33
CA ILE A 481 3.12 19.41 -1.58
C ILE A 481 2.97 20.41 -0.43
N ILE A 482 2.07 21.37 -0.62
CA ILE A 482 2.05 22.63 0.12
C ILE A 482 0.76 22.77 0.93
N HIS A 483 0.91 23.19 2.19
CA HIS A 483 -0.20 23.57 3.04
C HIS A 483 -0.64 24.99 2.71
N GLY A 484 -1.89 25.15 2.30
CA GLY A 484 -2.47 26.46 2.01
C GLY A 484 -3.72 26.40 1.15
N ASN A 485 -4.30 27.54 0.89
CA ASN A 485 -5.51 27.69 0.08
C ASN A 485 -5.15 27.99 -1.39
N ALA A 486 -5.36 27.02 -2.27
CA ALA A 486 -5.06 27.14 -3.70
C ALA A 486 -5.96 28.13 -4.47
N LEU A 487 -7.03 28.65 -3.82
CA LEU A 487 -7.99 29.58 -4.44
C LEU A 487 -7.74 31.05 -4.08
N ILE A 488 -6.81 31.33 -3.18
CA ILE A 488 -6.54 32.68 -2.68
C ILE A 488 -5.15 33.12 -3.12
N ASP A 489 -5.07 34.30 -3.74
CA ASP A 489 -3.82 34.99 -4.10
C ASP A 489 -3.47 36.00 -2.98
N GLU A 490 -2.19 36.38 -2.88
CA GLU A 490 -1.71 37.44 -1.97
C GLU A 490 -2.45 38.78 -2.20
N THR A 491 -2.96 39.04 -3.41
CA THR A 491 -3.74 40.24 -3.74
C THR A 491 -5.19 40.19 -3.28
N ASP A 492 -5.71 38.97 -2.97
CA ASP A 492 -7.09 38.78 -2.51
C ASP A 492 -7.26 39.02 -1.02
N VAL A 493 -6.15 39.20 -0.29
CA VAL A 493 -6.14 39.30 1.16
C VAL A 493 -5.85 40.72 1.63
N ASP A 494 -6.81 41.33 2.31
CA ASP A 494 -6.57 42.60 3.03
C ASP A 494 -5.80 42.32 4.33
N MET A 495 -4.48 42.39 4.25
CA MET A 495 -3.55 42.14 5.37
C MET A 495 -3.77 43.05 6.58
N ASN A 496 -4.57 44.14 6.44
CA ASN A 496 -4.84 45.09 7.54
C ASN A 496 -6.04 44.64 8.43
N ASN A 497 -6.87 43.75 7.94
CA ASN A 497 -8.12 43.32 8.59
C ASN A 497 -8.14 41.85 9.03
N LEU A 498 -7.03 41.10 8.84
CA LEU A 498 -6.95 39.69 9.25
C LEU A 498 -6.62 39.56 10.74
N ASN A 499 -7.45 38.79 11.47
CA ASN A 499 -7.02 38.21 12.74
C ASN A 499 -5.93 37.16 12.47
N ILE A 500 -4.89 37.17 13.30
CA ILE A 500 -3.75 36.25 13.19
C ILE A 500 -4.20 34.77 13.22
N GLU A 501 -5.35 34.47 13.82
CA GLU A 501 -5.96 33.13 13.89
C GLU A 501 -6.66 32.71 12.58
N ASP A 502 -6.96 33.63 11.67
CA ASP A 502 -7.62 33.38 10.39
C ASP A 502 -6.63 33.27 9.21
N ILE A 503 -5.33 33.42 9.45
CA ILE A 503 -4.29 33.29 8.42
C ILE A 503 -4.12 31.81 8.09
N VAL A 504 -4.98 31.29 7.22
CA VAL A 504 -4.63 30.17 6.37
C VAL A 504 -3.41 30.60 5.53
N GLU A 505 -2.32 29.85 5.57
CA GLU A 505 -1.16 30.17 4.77
C GLU A 505 -1.61 30.42 3.33
N ILE A 506 -1.41 31.64 2.87
CA ILE A 506 -1.68 32.01 1.49
C ILE A 506 -0.61 31.33 0.68
N VAL A 507 -1.04 30.39 -0.17
CA VAL A 507 -0.12 29.72 -1.09
C VAL A 507 0.16 30.67 -2.23
N PRO A 508 1.35 31.27 -2.29
CA PRO A 508 1.69 32.05 -3.46
C PRO A 508 1.82 31.11 -4.65
N PHE A 509 1.00 31.30 -5.69
CA PHE A 509 1.24 30.70 -7.00
C PHE A 509 2.62 31.07 -7.57
N ASN A 510 3.29 32.06 -6.96
CA ASN A 510 4.64 32.51 -7.26
C ASN A 510 5.64 31.97 -6.22
N THR A 511 6.25 30.82 -6.49
CA THR A 511 7.25 30.23 -5.59
C THR A 511 8.68 30.70 -5.81
N ASP A 512 8.99 31.46 -6.88
CA ASP A 512 10.30 32.08 -7.13
C ASP A 512 10.11 33.38 -7.86
N GLU A 513 10.62 34.48 -7.29
CA GLU A 513 10.85 35.79 -7.84
C GLU A 513 10.27 36.01 -9.27
N ASN A 514 8.92 36.21 -9.39
CA ASN A 514 8.19 36.57 -10.61
C ASN A 514 7.92 35.47 -11.66
N ARG A 515 7.89 34.18 -11.33
CA ARG A 515 7.46 33.11 -12.25
C ARG A 515 6.10 32.55 -11.88
N VAL A 516 5.11 32.73 -12.74
CA VAL A 516 3.84 32.00 -12.69
C VAL A 516 4.13 30.52 -13.00
N LEU A 517 3.81 29.63 -12.07
CA LEU A 517 3.92 28.18 -12.30
C LEU A 517 2.75 27.75 -13.19
N LEU A 518 3.04 27.28 -14.40
CA LEU A 518 2.05 26.70 -15.29
C LEU A 518 2.04 25.19 -15.13
N TYR A 519 0.86 24.61 -14.96
CA TYR A 519 0.67 23.16 -14.86
C TYR A 519 0.17 22.60 -16.21
N ASP A 520 0.71 21.44 -16.60
CA ASP A 520 0.30 20.71 -17.80
C ASP A 520 -1.01 19.96 -17.59
N VAL A 521 -1.26 19.55 -16.33
CA VAL A 521 -2.41 18.76 -15.91
C VAL A 521 -2.90 19.24 -14.54
N VAL A 522 -4.20 19.45 -14.41
CA VAL A 522 -4.90 19.64 -13.14
C VAL A 522 -5.83 18.45 -12.95
N ILE A 523 -5.71 17.72 -11.86
CA ILE A 523 -6.50 16.54 -11.56
C ILE A 523 -6.81 16.51 -10.06
N GLY A 524 -8.01 16.14 -9.69
CA GLY A 524 -8.42 16.04 -8.29
C GLY A 524 -9.93 15.96 -8.14
N ASN A 525 -10.38 15.79 -6.92
CA ASN A 525 -11.80 15.81 -6.53
C ASN A 525 -11.99 16.81 -5.38
N PRO A 526 -12.13 18.12 -5.67
CA PRO A 526 -12.27 19.14 -4.65
C PRO A 526 -13.57 18.96 -3.86
N PRO A 527 -13.63 19.45 -2.58
CA PRO A 527 -14.80 19.32 -1.75
C PRO A 527 -16.03 20.01 -2.34
N TYR A 528 -17.19 19.35 -2.22
CA TYR A 528 -18.49 19.88 -2.68
C TYR A 528 -19.09 20.75 -1.57
N LEU A 529 -18.80 22.05 -1.59
CA LEU A 529 -19.34 23.02 -0.66
C LEU A 529 -20.45 23.85 -1.32
N THR A 530 -21.56 24.06 -0.59
CA THR A 530 -22.55 25.04 -1.01
C THR A 530 -22.03 26.47 -0.73
N THR A 531 -22.61 27.47 -1.41
CA THR A 531 -22.26 28.88 -1.16
C THR A 531 -22.49 29.28 0.32
N GLU A 532 -23.48 28.65 0.98
CA GLU A 532 -23.71 28.88 2.42
C GLU A 532 -22.63 28.25 3.31
N ASP A 533 -22.11 27.08 2.91
CA ASP A 533 -21.02 26.43 3.63
C ASP A 533 -19.70 27.19 3.47
N ILE A 534 -19.43 27.71 2.28
CA ILE A 534 -18.27 28.56 1.99
C ILE A 534 -18.33 29.83 2.86
N LYS A 535 -19.49 30.51 2.92
CA LYS A 535 -19.67 31.71 3.76
C LYS A 535 -19.52 31.43 5.26
N LYS A 536 -19.83 30.21 5.72
CA LYS A 536 -19.63 29.81 7.13
C LYS A 536 -18.20 29.40 7.44
N SER A 537 -17.47 28.87 6.46
CA SER A 537 -16.12 28.37 6.64
C SER A 537 -15.03 29.42 6.38
N THR A 538 -15.31 30.40 5.51
CA THR A 538 -14.38 31.47 5.13
C THR A 538 -15.12 32.82 5.12
N PRO A 539 -15.27 33.48 6.30
CA PRO A 539 -15.98 34.74 6.41
C PRO A 539 -15.41 35.88 5.56
N THR A 540 -14.18 35.74 5.06
CA THR A 540 -13.44 36.75 4.29
C THR A 540 -13.53 36.58 2.76
N THR A 541 -14.15 35.51 2.26
CA THR A 541 -14.36 35.27 0.82
C THR A 541 -15.82 35.55 0.45
N GLU A 542 -16.24 36.86 0.47
CA GLU A 542 -17.45 37.30 -0.22
C GLU A 542 -17.19 37.56 -1.72
#